data_312700dc6c6243b2c99d12ab37b3427a
#
_entry.id   312700dc6c6243b2c99d12ab37b3427a
#
_cell.length_a   1.000
_cell.length_b   1.000
_cell.length_c   1.000
_cell.angle_alpha   90.00
_cell.angle_beta   90.00
_cell.angle_gamma   90.00
#
_symmetry.space_group_name_H-M   'P 1'
#
loop_
_entity.id
_entity.type
_entity.pdbx_description
1 polymer ?
#
loop_
_entity_poly.entity_id
_entity_poly.type
_entity_poly.pdbx_seq_one_letter_code
_entity_poly.pdbx_strand_id
1 'polypeptide(L)'
;KHGDLWHSLSLVFAALGKNEGCPQLGLVGLGSFLWKMKSVADVAGPHEVSGDLIPVQIANDDLLAAIRALAYVEQDRVLRSVDYRNLGSEELGSVYESLLELHPDVEVDARHFELRSAAGNERKTSGSYYTPDSLVQCLLDSALDPVVEDRTKGKRGKDAEDAILNITVCDPACGSGHFLIAAAHHLARQLARVRTG
;
A
#
# COMPACT_ATOMS: atom_id res chain seq x y z
N LYS A 1 22.93 20.90 10.68
CA LYS A 1 21.96 19.92 10.17
C LYS A 1 21.99 18.73 11.12
N HIS A 2 20.86 18.43 11.77
CA HIS A 2 20.73 17.33 12.70
C HIS A 2 20.00 16.19 11.97
N GLY A 3 20.31 14.94 12.31
CA GLY A 3 19.72 13.73 11.71
C GLY A 3 19.12 12.77 12.75
N ASP A 4 18.93 13.23 13.97
CA ASP A 4 18.46 12.43 15.11
C ASP A 4 17.01 11.97 14.95
N LEU A 5 16.16 12.75 14.24
CA LEU A 5 14.78 12.35 13.98
C LEU A 5 14.71 11.14 13.05
N TRP A 6 15.58 11.04 12.03
CA TRP A 6 15.66 9.85 11.18
C TRP A 6 16.03 8.60 11.98
N HIS A 7 17.00 8.73 12.89
CA HIS A 7 17.36 7.63 13.77
C HIS A 7 16.17 7.20 14.66
N SER A 8 15.47 8.16 15.24
CA SER A 8 14.27 7.90 16.06
C SER A 8 13.17 7.18 15.26
N LEU A 9 12.90 7.63 14.01
CA LEU A 9 11.93 7.00 13.12
C LEU A 9 12.34 5.57 12.75
N SER A 10 13.64 5.34 12.50
CA SER A 10 14.18 4.02 12.20
C SER A 10 13.98 3.03 13.36
N LEU A 11 14.10 3.49 14.61
CA LEU A 11 13.79 2.67 15.79
C LEU A 11 12.30 2.31 15.87
N VAL A 12 11.41 3.24 15.53
CA VAL A 12 9.97 2.98 15.43
C VAL A 12 9.68 1.92 14.37
N PHE A 13 10.24 2.05 13.18
CA PHE A 13 10.07 1.05 12.11
C PHE A 13 10.61 -0.32 12.53
N ALA A 14 11.77 -0.37 13.18
CA ALA A 14 12.32 -1.62 13.71
C ALA A 14 11.40 -2.27 14.76
N ALA A 15 10.72 -1.46 15.59
CA ALA A 15 9.74 -1.94 16.56
C ALA A 15 8.47 -2.49 15.87
N LEU A 16 7.94 -1.78 14.88
CA LEU A 16 6.78 -2.22 14.10
C LEU A 16 7.06 -3.51 13.30
N GLY A 17 8.31 -3.72 12.89
CA GLY A 17 8.75 -4.93 12.18
C GLY A 17 8.84 -6.19 13.04
N LYS A 18 8.75 -6.07 14.37
CA LYS A 18 8.75 -7.18 15.31
C LYS A 18 7.32 -7.63 15.62
N ASN A 19 7.14 -8.90 15.96
CA ASN A 19 5.83 -9.40 16.37
C ASN A 19 5.38 -8.83 17.72
N GLU A 20 6.34 -8.56 18.62
CA GLU A 20 6.11 -8.01 19.96
C GLU A 20 5.81 -6.51 19.95
N GLY A 21 6.19 -5.81 18.88
CA GLY A 21 6.12 -4.35 18.83
C GLY A 21 7.02 -3.66 19.85
N CYS A 22 6.55 -2.58 20.43
CA CYS A 22 7.19 -1.89 21.56
C CYS A 22 6.12 -1.41 22.55
N PRO A 23 5.80 -2.20 23.59
CA PRO A 23 4.76 -1.85 24.56
C PRO A 23 5.03 -0.52 25.29
N GLN A 24 6.29 -0.17 25.51
CA GLN A 24 6.70 1.09 26.16
C GLN A 24 6.28 2.33 25.37
N LEU A 25 6.16 2.20 24.04
CA LEU A 25 5.70 3.25 23.14
C LEU A 25 4.24 3.06 22.70
N GLY A 26 3.55 2.04 23.23
CA GLY A 26 2.21 1.69 22.81
C GLY A 26 2.13 1.18 21.35
N LEU A 27 3.25 0.73 20.77
CA LEU A 27 3.32 0.26 19.40
C LEU A 27 3.03 -1.23 19.32
N VAL A 28 2.01 -1.58 18.53
CA VAL A 28 1.68 -2.96 18.20
C VAL A 28 2.61 -3.48 17.12
N GLY A 29 3.10 -4.71 17.25
CA GLY A 29 3.91 -5.34 16.22
C GLY A 29 3.06 -5.68 15.00
N LEU A 30 3.52 -5.28 13.82
CA LEU A 30 2.86 -5.56 12.53
C LEU A 30 3.51 -6.72 11.79
N GLY A 31 4.76 -7.07 12.15
CA GLY A 31 5.47 -8.23 11.61
C GLY A 31 5.73 -8.21 10.09
N SER A 32 5.32 -7.16 9.41
CA SER A 32 5.41 -7.03 7.95
C SER A 32 6.87 -6.86 7.48
N PHE A 33 7.17 -7.38 6.30
CA PHE A 33 8.46 -7.15 5.64
C PHE A 33 8.71 -5.66 5.33
N LEU A 34 7.65 -4.87 5.14
CA LEU A 34 7.72 -3.43 4.85
C LEU A 34 8.45 -2.64 5.94
N TRP A 35 8.42 -3.12 7.18
CA TRP A 35 9.08 -2.47 8.31
C TRP A 35 10.53 -2.91 8.53
N LYS A 36 11.05 -3.82 7.69
CA LYS A 36 12.43 -4.28 7.78
C LYS A 36 13.33 -3.37 6.95
N MET A 37 14.38 -2.85 7.57
CA MET A 37 15.32 -1.93 6.92
C MET A 37 15.89 -2.48 5.61
N LYS A 38 16.14 -3.79 5.53
CA LYS A 38 16.62 -4.41 4.29
C LYS A 38 15.59 -4.43 3.14
N SER A 39 14.33 -4.19 3.40
CA SER A 39 13.30 -4.05 2.35
C SER A 39 13.36 -2.70 1.65
N VAL A 40 14.04 -1.73 2.27
CA VAL A 40 14.29 -0.37 1.77
C VAL A 40 15.79 -0.06 1.81
N ALA A 41 16.63 -1.08 1.58
CA ALA A 41 18.08 -0.99 1.71
C ALA A 41 18.69 0.12 0.86
N ASP A 42 18.16 0.34 -0.34
CA ASP A 42 18.64 1.39 -1.26
C ASP A 42 18.38 2.80 -0.73
N VAL A 43 17.42 2.96 0.19
CA VAL A 43 17.05 4.27 0.79
C VAL A 43 17.58 4.40 2.20
N ALA A 44 17.56 3.34 2.98
CA ALA A 44 17.81 3.36 4.42
C ALA A 44 19.08 2.59 4.83
N GLY A 45 19.64 1.79 3.93
CA GLY A 45 20.86 1.03 4.18
C GLY A 45 22.11 1.90 4.12
N PRO A 46 23.22 1.44 4.70
CA PRO A 46 24.51 2.13 4.56
C PRO A 46 24.96 2.09 3.10
N HIS A 47 25.50 3.20 2.61
CA HIS A 47 26.16 3.27 1.31
C HIS A 47 27.67 3.21 1.48
N GLU A 48 28.32 2.50 0.56
CA GLU A 48 29.78 2.47 0.51
C GLU A 48 30.29 3.72 -0.22
N VAL A 49 31.10 4.51 0.47
CA VAL A 49 31.79 5.66 -0.11
C VAL A 49 33.27 5.51 0.20
N SER A 50 34.09 5.34 -0.83
CA SER A 50 35.56 5.20 -0.70
C SER A 50 36.00 4.05 0.23
N GLY A 51 35.25 2.94 0.27
CA GLY A 51 35.51 1.79 1.13
C GLY A 51 34.93 1.86 2.54
N ASP A 52 34.32 2.98 2.92
CA ASP A 52 33.65 3.16 4.20
C ASP A 52 32.13 3.01 4.03
N LEU A 53 31.50 2.28 4.96
CA LEU A 53 30.04 2.19 5.05
C LEU A 53 29.50 3.42 5.80
N ILE A 54 28.89 4.33 5.05
CA ILE A 54 28.28 5.54 5.62
C ILE A 54 26.77 5.30 5.81
N PRO A 55 26.25 5.42 7.04
CA PRO A 55 24.82 5.32 7.26
C PRO A 55 24.10 6.48 6.56
N VAL A 56 23.00 6.15 5.85
CA VAL A 56 22.13 7.17 5.29
C VAL A 56 21.48 7.97 6.42
N GLN A 57 21.61 9.27 6.35
CA GLN A 57 20.98 10.19 7.29
C GLN A 57 20.18 11.22 6.51
N ILE A 58 18.92 11.36 6.86
CA ILE A 58 18.05 12.42 6.35
C ILE A 58 18.13 13.58 7.34
N ALA A 59 18.39 14.78 6.86
CA ALA A 59 18.37 15.96 7.71
C ALA A 59 16.96 16.17 8.29
N ASN A 60 16.90 16.64 9.54
CA ASN A 60 15.61 16.84 10.23
C ASN A 60 14.65 17.74 9.45
N ASP A 61 15.17 18.78 8.79
CA ASP A 61 14.37 19.72 8.01
C ASP A 61 13.69 19.02 6.83
N ASP A 62 14.44 18.18 6.10
CA ASP A 62 13.94 17.43 4.96
C ASP A 62 12.93 16.35 5.40
N LEU A 63 13.23 15.65 6.50
CA LEU A 63 12.34 14.65 7.06
C LEU A 63 11.02 15.26 7.56
N LEU A 64 11.08 16.39 8.26
CA LEU A 64 9.88 17.09 8.73
C LEU A 64 9.07 17.65 7.57
N ALA A 65 9.72 18.16 6.53
CA ALA A 65 9.05 18.61 5.31
C ALA A 65 8.31 17.46 4.62
N ALA A 66 8.94 16.29 4.49
CA ALA A 66 8.33 15.09 3.92
C ALA A 66 7.15 14.61 4.77
N ILE A 67 7.31 14.50 6.10
CA ILE A 67 6.22 14.11 7.00
C ILE A 67 5.06 15.09 6.92
N ARG A 68 5.34 16.39 6.87
CA ARG A 68 4.31 17.42 6.73
C ARG A 68 3.54 17.29 5.41
N ALA A 69 4.24 17.05 4.30
CA ALA A 69 3.63 16.84 2.99
C ALA A 69 2.75 15.58 2.94
N LEU A 70 3.14 14.52 3.66
CA LEU A 70 2.32 13.32 3.80
C LEU A 70 1.12 13.55 4.74
N ALA A 71 1.31 14.26 5.86
CA ALA A 71 0.29 14.40 6.89
C ALA A 71 -0.82 15.40 6.53
N TYR A 72 -0.54 16.36 5.64
CA TYR A 72 -1.46 17.46 5.36
C TYR A 72 -1.59 17.70 3.86
N VAL A 73 -2.80 18.08 3.47
CA VAL A 73 -3.15 18.56 2.13
C VAL A 73 -3.79 19.95 2.24
N GLU A 74 -3.45 20.84 1.33
CA GLU A 74 -4.10 22.13 1.23
C GLU A 74 -5.30 22.04 0.28
N GLN A 75 -6.47 22.30 0.82
CA GLN A 75 -7.73 22.35 0.06
C GLN A 75 -8.44 23.66 0.38
N ASP A 76 -8.76 24.44 -0.66
CA ASP A 76 -9.40 25.75 -0.53
C ASP A 76 -8.65 26.73 0.42
N ARG A 77 -7.31 26.71 0.36
CA ARG A 77 -6.41 27.46 1.26
C ARG A 77 -6.53 27.07 2.74
N VAL A 78 -7.11 25.92 3.03
CA VAL A 78 -7.18 25.36 4.38
C VAL A 78 -6.33 24.11 4.43
N LEU A 79 -5.43 24.06 5.41
CA LEU A 79 -4.60 22.88 5.66
C LEU A 79 -5.45 21.85 6.39
N ARG A 80 -5.60 20.66 5.79
CA ARG A 80 -6.37 19.54 6.35
C ARG A 80 -5.45 18.33 6.54
N SER A 81 -5.66 17.57 7.61
CA SER A 81 -4.97 16.31 7.80
C SER A 81 -5.46 15.25 6.81
N VAL A 82 -4.54 14.47 6.27
CA VAL A 82 -4.89 13.33 5.41
C VAL A 82 -5.46 12.21 6.26
N ASP A 83 -6.62 11.69 5.87
CA ASP A 83 -7.27 10.58 6.56
C ASP A 83 -6.85 9.23 5.93
N TYR A 84 -5.69 8.74 6.33
CA TYR A 84 -5.16 7.45 5.88
C TYR A 84 -5.99 6.24 6.34
N ARG A 85 -6.81 6.39 7.37
CA ARG A 85 -7.64 5.30 7.88
C ARG A 85 -8.74 4.91 6.90
N ASN A 86 -9.29 5.91 6.22
CA ASN A 86 -10.37 5.75 5.27
C ASN A 86 -9.89 5.76 3.81
N LEU A 87 -8.57 5.70 3.60
CA LEU A 87 -7.99 5.58 2.26
C LEU A 87 -8.30 4.19 1.69
N GLY A 88 -9.12 4.13 0.67
CA GLY A 88 -9.49 2.90 -0.01
C GLY A 88 -8.40 2.39 -0.97
N SER A 89 -8.62 1.20 -1.52
CA SER A 89 -7.71 0.62 -2.52
C SER A 89 -7.66 1.44 -3.81
N GLU A 90 -8.74 2.13 -4.15
CA GLU A 90 -8.82 3.00 -5.33
C GLU A 90 -7.93 4.23 -5.19
N GLU A 91 -8.00 4.91 -4.04
CA GLU A 91 -7.15 6.07 -3.75
C GLU A 91 -5.66 5.68 -3.70
N LEU A 92 -5.35 4.54 -3.06
CA LEU A 92 -3.98 4.01 -3.04
C LEU A 92 -3.48 3.67 -4.45
N GLY A 93 -4.33 3.07 -5.29
CA GLY A 93 -4.02 2.79 -6.69
C GLY A 93 -3.73 4.06 -7.47
N SER A 94 -4.54 5.10 -7.30
CA SER A 94 -4.36 6.41 -7.94
C SER A 94 -3.05 7.10 -7.52
N VAL A 95 -2.70 7.03 -6.22
CA VAL A 95 -1.39 7.52 -5.73
C VAL A 95 -0.24 6.76 -6.38
N TYR A 96 -0.33 5.43 -6.44
CA TYR A 96 0.69 4.59 -7.05
C TYR A 96 0.88 4.91 -8.54
N GLU A 97 -0.21 5.04 -9.30
CA GLU A 97 -0.16 5.44 -10.72
C GLU A 97 0.50 6.80 -10.91
N SER A 98 0.20 7.76 -10.03
CA SER A 98 0.81 9.09 -10.07
C SER A 98 2.31 9.05 -9.80
N LEU A 99 2.76 8.17 -8.89
CA LEU A 99 4.18 7.98 -8.59
C LEU A 99 4.94 7.33 -9.75
N LEU A 100 4.31 6.44 -10.52
CA LEU A 100 4.92 5.81 -11.71
C LEU A 100 5.22 6.80 -12.84
N GLU A 101 4.56 7.95 -12.85
CA GLU A 101 4.83 9.01 -13.84
C GLU A 101 6.03 9.89 -13.47
N LEU A 102 6.57 9.74 -12.25
CA LEU A 102 7.66 10.57 -11.77
C LEU A 102 9.01 9.91 -12.03
N HIS A 103 9.89 10.61 -12.73
CA HIS A 103 11.26 10.18 -13.00
C HIS A 103 12.23 11.08 -12.24
N PRO A 104 13.21 10.48 -11.54
CA PRO A 104 14.24 11.27 -10.88
C PRO A 104 15.18 11.88 -11.93
N ASP A 105 15.39 13.17 -11.83
CA ASP A 105 16.43 13.89 -12.54
C ASP A 105 17.47 14.40 -11.55
N VAL A 106 18.70 13.92 -11.71
CA VAL A 106 19.79 14.18 -10.76
C VAL A 106 20.94 14.88 -11.48
N GLU A 107 21.19 16.12 -11.10
CA GLU A 107 22.32 16.88 -11.59
C GLU A 107 23.39 16.98 -10.49
N VAL A 108 24.35 16.06 -10.55
CA VAL A 108 25.33 15.85 -9.47
C VAL A 108 26.20 17.09 -9.24
N ASP A 109 26.65 17.74 -10.32
CA ASP A 109 27.53 18.93 -10.24
C ASP A 109 26.81 20.12 -9.63
N ALA A 110 25.54 20.33 -9.99
CA ALA A 110 24.68 21.37 -9.41
C ALA A 110 24.11 20.99 -8.04
N ARG A 111 24.28 19.74 -7.60
CA ARG A 111 23.63 19.16 -6.40
C ARG A 111 22.12 19.39 -6.41
N HIS A 112 21.53 19.26 -7.59
CA HIS A 112 20.11 19.43 -7.82
C HIS A 112 19.44 18.10 -8.04
N PHE A 113 18.26 17.91 -7.42
CA PHE A 113 17.39 16.77 -7.59
C PHE A 113 15.98 17.28 -7.82
N GLU A 114 15.33 16.78 -8.85
CA GLU A 114 13.89 16.99 -9.04
C GLU A 114 13.22 15.72 -9.54
N LEU A 115 11.91 15.64 -9.29
CA LEU A 115 11.05 14.63 -9.89
C LEU A 115 10.32 15.26 -11.07
N ARG A 116 10.61 14.79 -12.28
CA ARG A 116 9.94 15.24 -13.50
C ARG A 116 8.84 14.25 -13.89
N SER A 117 7.71 14.79 -14.30
CA SER A 117 6.70 13.96 -14.93
C SER A 117 7.15 13.63 -16.35
N ALA A 118 7.19 12.35 -16.69
CA ALA A 118 7.46 11.94 -18.06
C ALA A 118 6.38 12.48 -18.98
N ALA A 119 6.77 13.25 -19.99
CA ALA A 119 5.85 13.82 -20.94
C ALA A 119 5.17 12.69 -21.75
N GLY A 120 4.05 12.25 -21.30
CA GLY A 120 2.95 11.90 -22.17
C GLY A 120 2.67 10.45 -22.52
N ASN A 121 3.39 9.38 -22.23
CA ASN A 121 2.97 8.05 -22.71
C ASN A 121 3.33 6.83 -21.87
N GLU A 122 3.98 6.95 -20.72
CA GLU A 122 4.41 5.77 -19.95
C GLU A 122 3.24 5.00 -19.32
N ARG A 123 2.15 5.65 -18.95
CA ARG A 123 0.90 4.96 -18.57
C ARG A 123 0.41 4.04 -19.68
N LYS A 124 0.47 4.48 -20.93
CA LYS A 124 0.04 3.66 -22.09
C LYS A 124 0.99 2.50 -22.37
N THR A 125 2.28 2.66 -22.09
CA THR A 125 3.29 1.63 -22.29
C THR A 125 3.36 0.62 -21.17
N SER A 126 3.14 1.02 -19.91
CA SER A 126 3.15 0.11 -18.76
C SER A 126 1.83 -0.62 -18.57
N GLY A 127 0.73 -0.13 -19.16
CA GLY A 127 -0.62 -0.68 -18.96
C GLY A 127 -1.12 -0.56 -17.52
N SER A 128 -0.50 0.29 -16.73
CA SER A 128 -0.84 0.49 -15.33
C SER A 128 -2.07 1.40 -15.21
N TYR A 129 -3.24 0.80 -15.32
CA TYR A 129 -4.51 1.48 -15.08
C TYR A 129 -5.20 0.88 -13.85
N TYR A 130 -5.62 1.76 -12.96
CA TYR A 130 -6.49 1.34 -11.88
C TYR A 130 -7.89 1.04 -12.44
N THR A 131 -8.42 -0.15 -12.12
CA THR A 131 -9.74 -0.55 -12.63
C THR A 131 -10.84 0.09 -11.78
N PRO A 132 -11.76 0.87 -12.38
CA PRO A 132 -12.87 1.48 -11.64
C PRO A 132 -13.70 0.46 -10.89
N ASP A 133 -14.17 0.82 -9.71
CA ASP A 133 -14.94 -0.07 -8.82
C ASP A 133 -16.20 -0.66 -9.50
N SER A 134 -16.84 0.11 -10.37
CA SER A 134 -17.98 -0.35 -11.15
C SER A 134 -17.67 -1.55 -12.07
N LEU A 135 -16.47 -1.58 -12.65
CA LEU A 135 -16.03 -2.70 -13.48
C LEU A 135 -15.65 -3.91 -12.62
N VAL A 136 -15.05 -3.67 -11.45
CA VAL A 136 -14.74 -4.72 -10.47
C VAL A 136 -16.02 -5.40 -10.01
N GLN A 137 -17.06 -4.64 -9.64
CA GLN A 137 -18.35 -5.19 -9.25
C GLN A 137 -19.00 -5.98 -10.40
N CYS A 138 -19.01 -5.45 -11.62
CA CYS A 138 -19.52 -6.15 -12.79
C CYS A 138 -18.83 -7.50 -13.01
N LEU A 139 -17.51 -7.57 -12.82
CA LEU A 139 -16.77 -8.82 -12.92
C LEU A 139 -17.14 -9.80 -11.80
N LEU A 140 -17.27 -9.34 -10.56
CA LEU A 140 -17.66 -10.18 -9.43
C LEU A 140 -19.07 -10.76 -9.62
N ASP A 141 -20.02 -9.93 -10.03
CA ASP A 141 -21.40 -10.35 -10.29
C ASP A 141 -21.49 -11.37 -11.44
N SER A 142 -20.69 -11.20 -12.49
CA SER A 142 -20.73 -12.05 -13.67
C SER A 142 -19.89 -13.32 -13.56
N ALA A 143 -18.79 -13.31 -12.79
CA ALA A 143 -17.87 -14.43 -12.71
C ALA A 143 -17.86 -15.13 -11.34
N LEU A 144 -17.97 -14.40 -10.23
CA LEU A 144 -17.87 -14.96 -8.90
C LEU A 144 -19.25 -15.44 -8.38
N ASP A 145 -20.31 -14.67 -8.58
CA ASP A 145 -21.66 -15.06 -8.12
C ASP A 145 -22.12 -16.41 -8.69
N PRO A 146 -21.99 -16.70 -9.99
CA PRO A 146 -22.33 -18.02 -10.51
C PRO A 146 -21.56 -19.17 -9.86
N VAL A 147 -20.29 -18.93 -9.51
CA VAL A 147 -19.46 -19.93 -8.80
C VAL A 147 -19.97 -20.14 -7.38
N VAL A 148 -20.31 -19.07 -6.66
CA VAL A 148 -20.90 -19.16 -5.31
C VAL A 148 -22.21 -19.91 -5.36
N GLU A 149 -23.09 -19.58 -6.29
CA GLU A 149 -24.39 -20.25 -6.47
C GLU A 149 -24.23 -21.74 -6.75
N ASP A 150 -23.35 -22.10 -7.69
CA ASP A 150 -23.11 -23.51 -8.03
C ASP A 150 -22.52 -24.28 -6.83
N ARG A 151 -21.55 -23.71 -6.14
CA ARG A 151 -20.90 -24.33 -4.98
C ARG A 151 -21.82 -24.52 -3.78
N THR A 152 -22.80 -23.61 -3.60
CA THR A 152 -23.76 -23.64 -2.47
C THR A 152 -25.06 -24.31 -2.81
N LYS A 153 -25.31 -24.65 -4.07
CA LYS A 153 -26.54 -25.25 -4.54
C LYS A 153 -26.93 -26.49 -3.74
N GLY A 154 -28.12 -26.48 -3.14
CA GLY A 154 -28.62 -27.56 -2.33
C GLY A 154 -27.97 -27.75 -0.95
N LYS A 155 -27.02 -26.90 -0.58
CA LYS A 155 -26.35 -26.92 0.72
C LYS A 155 -26.98 -25.91 1.67
N ARG A 156 -26.89 -26.16 2.98
CA ARG A 156 -27.38 -25.26 4.04
C ARG A 156 -26.42 -25.29 5.25
N GLY A 157 -26.49 -24.25 6.08
CA GLY A 157 -25.72 -24.15 7.31
C GLY A 157 -24.21 -24.37 7.06
N LYS A 158 -23.62 -25.26 7.84
CA LYS A 158 -22.18 -25.54 7.81
C LYS A 158 -21.65 -25.99 6.44
N ASP A 159 -22.41 -26.82 5.72
CA ASP A 159 -21.99 -27.31 4.39
C ASP A 159 -21.93 -26.17 3.35
N ALA A 160 -22.83 -25.20 3.45
CA ALA A 160 -22.82 -24.02 2.58
C ALA A 160 -21.68 -23.06 2.98
N GLU A 161 -21.42 -22.87 4.28
CA GLU A 161 -20.27 -22.08 4.77
C GLU A 161 -18.94 -22.66 4.25
N ASP A 162 -18.74 -23.96 4.43
CA ASP A 162 -17.51 -24.64 4.00
C ASP A 162 -17.36 -24.58 2.47
N ALA A 163 -18.46 -24.63 1.72
CA ALA A 163 -18.43 -24.47 0.28
C ALA A 163 -17.94 -23.08 -0.14
N ILE A 164 -18.35 -22.02 0.55
CA ILE A 164 -17.90 -20.65 0.28
C ILE A 164 -16.44 -20.49 0.70
N LEU A 165 -16.06 -20.96 1.88
CA LEU A 165 -14.68 -20.84 2.40
C LEU A 165 -13.65 -21.59 1.56
N ASN A 166 -14.08 -22.60 0.79
CA ASN A 166 -13.22 -23.36 -0.13
C ASN A 166 -13.15 -22.76 -1.55
N ILE A 167 -13.77 -21.59 -1.80
CA ILE A 167 -13.59 -20.88 -3.06
C ILE A 167 -12.21 -20.21 -3.06
N THR A 168 -11.43 -20.49 -4.09
CA THR A 168 -10.14 -19.86 -4.32
C THR A 168 -10.24 -18.88 -5.47
N VAL A 169 -9.67 -17.68 -5.26
CA VAL A 169 -9.62 -16.62 -6.27
C VAL A 169 -8.16 -16.35 -6.60
N CYS A 170 -7.83 -16.30 -7.88
CA CYS A 170 -6.50 -15.97 -8.36
C CYS A 170 -6.59 -14.79 -9.32
N ASP A 171 -5.80 -13.78 -9.06
CA ASP A 171 -5.58 -12.66 -9.96
C ASP A 171 -4.09 -12.61 -10.34
N PRO A 172 -3.71 -13.04 -11.55
CA PRO A 172 -2.31 -13.09 -11.97
C PRO A 172 -1.69 -11.72 -12.24
N ALA A 173 -2.50 -10.66 -12.27
CA ALA A 173 -2.09 -9.28 -12.50
C ALA A 173 -2.60 -8.35 -11.39
N CYS A 174 -2.57 -8.82 -10.14
CA CYS A 174 -3.30 -8.25 -9.01
C CYS A 174 -2.97 -6.78 -8.68
N GLY A 175 -1.81 -6.27 -9.08
CA GLY A 175 -1.40 -4.91 -8.73
C GLY A 175 -1.47 -4.66 -7.22
N SER A 176 -2.27 -3.69 -6.80
CA SER A 176 -2.55 -3.39 -5.39
C SER A 176 -3.50 -4.40 -4.71
N GLY A 177 -4.01 -5.38 -5.45
CA GLY A 177 -4.94 -6.39 -4.94
C GLY A 177 -6.40 -5.97 -4.91
N HIS A 178 -6.78 -4.94 -5.65
CA HIS A 178 -8.16 -4.39 -5.63
C HIS A 178 -9.22 -5.48 -5.90
N PHE A 179 -9.06 -6.27 -6.97
CA PHE A 179 -9.98 -7.37 -7.27
C PHE A 179 -10.03 -8.42 -6.17
N LEU A 180 -8.89 -8.78 -5.59
CA LEU A 180 -8.81 -9.77 -4.52
C LEU A 180 -9.48 -9.28 -3.24
N ILE A 181 -9.30 -7.99 -2.88
CA ILE A 181 -9.94 -7.36 -1.73
C ILE A 181 -11.46 -7.31 -1.96
N ALA A 182 -11.90 -6.87 -3.14
CA ALA A 182 -13.32 -6.83 -3.49
C ALA A 182 -13.96 -8.22 -3.48
N ALA A 183 -13.29 -9.24 -4.02
CA ALA A 183 -13.73 -10.63 -3.97
C ALA A 183 -13.83 -11.15 -2.53
N ALA A 184 -12.85 -10.84 -1.68
CA ALA A 184 -12.89 -11.22 -0.27
C ALA A 184 -14.09 -10.59 0.46
N HIS A 185 -14.35 -9.31 0.25
CA HIS A 185 -15.52 -8.63 0.80
C HIS A 185 -16.84 -9.22 0.25
N HIS A 186 -16.87 -9.57 -1.03
CA HIS A 186 -18.03 -10.19 -1.65
C HIS A 186 -18.33 -11.56 -1.02
N LEU A 187 -17.33 -12.43 -0.93
CA LEU A 187 -17.45 -13.75 -0.29
C LEU A 187 -17.82 -13.64 1.19
N ALA A 188 -17.28 -12.66 1.92
CA ALA A 188 -17.64 -12.41 3.31
C ALA A 188 -19.12 -12.05 3.47
N ARG A 189 -19.67 -11.23 2.56
CA ARG A 189 -21.13 -10.93 2.54
C ARG A 189 -21.97 -12.16 2.27
N GLN A 190 -21.57 -13.01 1.32
CA GLN A 190 -22.28 -14.26 1.02
C GLN A 190 -22.23 -15.23 2.22
N LEU A 191 -21.06 -15.33 2.87
CA LEU A 191 -20.91 -16.13 4.09
C LEU A 191 -21.79 -15.62 5.23
N ALA A 192 -21.86 -14.30 5.44
CA ALA A 192 -22.74 -13.70 6.43
C ALA A 192 -24.22 -14.05 6.16
N ARG A 193 -24.67 -13.98 4.90
CA ARG A 193 -26.04 -14.37 4.51
C ARG A 193 -26.36 -15.83 4.86
N VAL A 194 -25.42 -16.73 4.60
CA VAL A 194 -25.60 -18.16 4.95
C VAL A 194 -25.69 -18.38 6.45
N ARG A 195 -24.99 -17.56 7.26
CA ARG A 195 -24.99 -17.67 8.73
C ARG A 195 -26.21 -17.07 9.40
N THR A 196 -26.77 -16.04 8.81
CA THR A 196 -27.91 -15.31 9.41
C THR A 196 -29.27 -15.75 8.89
N GLY A 197 -29.34 -16.53 7.80
CA GLY A 197 -30.57 -17.02 7.15
C GLY A 197 -31.07 -16.03 6.15
#